data_deab97afcc277d05ecc832dfc13aac2f
#
_entry.id   deab97afcc277d05ecc832dfc13aac2f
#
_cell.length_a   1.000
_cell.length_b   1.000
_cell.length_c   1.000
_cell.angle_alpha   90.00
_cell.angle_beta   90.00
_cell.angle_gamma   90.00
#
_symmetry.space_group_name_H-M   'P 1'
#
loop_
_entity.id
_entity.type
_entity.pdbx_description
1 polymer ?
#
loop_
_entity_poly.entity_id
_entity_poly.type
_entity_poly.pdbx_seq_one_letter_code
_entity_poly.pdbx_strand_id
1 'polypeptide(L)'
;MTNSRYFNESQRLQLFMKAEGKCQDCGKDISLLDFHADHITPFSLGGKTELSNGQALCSTCNLKKSSQMHVDCSNHLPPGFSLRAWQDEAINRCYKSMIQQINLPPAEIQAFMLHAFPGSGKTLVSTLIARLLITHGFIERVIICVPSTFLKGQMEDDARQVGLFLNQKKLDDLKFDGLVTTYAQIGHVDSDSQMMVNAERLRLMCCEKKTLVISDECHHLGERRNWGEAFQLAFSSSVARLMTSGTPFRSDNQRLPWVRYRQNKIDLSPPHAYSYGYGLSVWNRSYCALGDRVVRDVVIHPWDGNVEFTIIENNDGDISTRDFTHRLSDNIDELYPCEFDEEGQRTVDNRRLRKSM
;
A
#
# COMPACT_ATOMS: atom_id res chain seq x y z
N MET A 1 -7.98 -14.24 -31.38
CA MET A 1 -6.60 -13.80 -31.70
C MET A 1 -5.95 -13.40 -30.39
N THR A 2 -4.93 -14.12 -29.94
CA THR A 2 -4.21 -13.83 -28.72
C THR A 2 -3.49 -12.50 -28.89
N ASN A 3 -3.85 -11.52 -28.09
CA ASN A 3 -3.24 -10.19 -28.12
C ASN A 3 -1.82 -10.32 -27.51
N SER A 4 -0.82 -10.64 -28.35
CA SER A 4 0.57 -10.79 -27.92
C SER A 4 1.09 -9.42 -27.44
N ARG A 5 1.75 -9.39 -26.30
CA ARG A 5 2.44 -8.18 -25.79
C ARG A 5 3.63 -7.77 -26.65
N TYR A 6 4.19 -8.68 -27.42
CA TYR A 6 5.42 -8.42 -28.16
C TYR A 6 5.15 -8.31 -29.66
N PHE A 7 5.78 -7.34 -30.29
CA PHE A 7 5.82 -7.25 -31.74
C PHE A 7 6.56 -8.48 -32.31
N ASN A 8 5.96 -9.16 -33.28
CA ASN A 8 6.58 -10.28 -33.97
C ASN A 8 7.71 -9.78 -34.90
N GLU A 9 8.51 -10.69 -35.45
CA GLU A 9 9.67 -10.36 -36.30
C GLU A 9 9.28 -9.50 -37.51
N SER A 10 8.18 -9.81 -38.17
CA SER A 10 7.70 -9.03 -39.31
C SER A 10 7.31 -7.61 -38.92
N GLN A 11 6.61 -7.46 -37.77
CA GLN A 11 6.26 -6.15 -37.25
C GLN A 11 7.50 -5.35 -36.82
N ARG A 12 8.46 -6.01 -36.18
CA ARG A 12 9.74 -5.38 -35.80
C ARG A 12 10.48 -4.87 -37.02
N LEU A 13 10.59 -5.66 -38.08
CA LEU A 13 11.23 -5.25 -39.32
C LEU A 13 10.52 -4.03 -39.94
N GLN A 14 9.20 -4.04 -39.98
CA GLN A 14 8.42 -2.92 -40.51
C GLN A 14 8.61 -1.64 -39.68
N LEU A 15 8.66 -1.72 -38.34
CA LEU A 15 8.93 -0.59 -37.47
C LEU A 15 10.33 -0.03 -37.69
N PHE A 16 11.34 -0.89 -37.85
CA PHE A 16 12.70 -0.48 -38.16
C PHE A 16 12.80 0.24 -39.51
N MET A 17 12.18 -0.31 -40.54
CA MET A 17 12.12 0.27 -41.90
C MET A 17 11.40 1.63 -41.88
N LYS A 18 10.26 1.71 -41.19
CA LYS A 18 9.50 2.96 -41.01
C LYS A 18 10.31 4.05 -40.28
N ALA A 19 11.19 3.66 -39.38
CA ALA A 19 12.08 4.55 -38.64
C ALA A 19 13.39 4.90 -39.38
N GLU A 20 13.59 4.34 -40.59
CA GLU A 20 14.78 4.58 -41.43
C GLU A 20 16.10 4.28 -40.68
N GLY A 21 16.09 3.26 -39.79
CA GLY A 21 17.25 2.91 -38.97
C GLY A 21 17.61 3.94 -37.90
N LYS A 22 16.69 4.83 -37.53
CA LYS A 22 16.90 5.85 -36.49
C LYS A 22 15.96 5.69 -35.33
N CYS A 23 16.45 6.03 -34.14
CA CYS A 23 15.61 6.14 -32.96
C CYS A 23 14.58 7.26 -33.13
N GLN A 24 13.30 6.95 -33.03
CA GLN A 24 12.21 7.93 -33.25
C GLN A 24 12.08 8.97 -32.13
N ASP A 25 12.81 8.81 -31.00
CA ASP A 25 12.84 9.80 -29.92
C ASP A 25 14.06 10.73 -30.01
N CYS A 26 15.29 10.21 -30.13
CA CYS A 26 16.51 11.01 -30.11
C CYS A 26 17.26 11.12 -31.45
N GLY A 27 16.78 10.45 -32.52
CA GLY A 27 17.38 10.49 -33.84
C GLY A 27 18.68 9.68 -34.01
N LYS A 28 19.21 9.05 -32.95
CA LYS A 28 20.43 8.22 -33.00
C LYS A 28 20.23 7.02 -33.93
N ASP A 29 21.27 6.68 -34.69
CA ASP A 29 21.26 5.47 -35.50
C ASP A 29 21.11 4.23 -34.61
N ILE A 30 20.25 3.32 -35.05
CA ILE A 30 19.95 2.02 -34.41
C ILE A 30 20.16 0.90 -35.42
N SER A 31 20.52 -0.28 -34.95
CA SER A 31 20.61 -1.46 -35.79
C SER A 31 19.40 -2.38 -35.63
N LEU A 32 19.15 -3.22 -36.63
CA LEU A 32 18.05 -4.20 -36.59
C LEU A 32 18.21 -5.19 -35.42
N LEU A 33 19.44 -5.41 -34.93
CA LEU A 33 19.74 -6.37 -33.88
C LEU A 33 19.58 -5.81 -32.46
N ASP A 34 19.73 -4.48 -32.28
CA ASP A 34 19.80 -3.86 -30.95
C ASP A 34 18.73 -2.80 -30.67
N PHE A 35 17.80 -2.56 -31.61
CA PHE A 35 16.70 -1.64 -31.37
C PHE A 35 15.57 -2.26 -30.55
N HIS A 36 14.85 -1.42 -29.85
CA HIS A 36 13.65 -1.80 -29.12
C HIS A 36 12.41 -1.41 -29.91
N ALA A 37 11.61 -2.43 -30.32
CA ALA A 37 10.26 -2.21 -30.84
C ALA A 37 9.35 -1.98 -29.62
N ASP A 38 8.93 -0.75 -29.42
CA ASP A 38 8.17 -0.31 -28.25
C ASP A 38 6.79 0.25 -28.68
N HIS A 39 5.82 0.22 -27.76
CA HIS A 39 4.49 0.76 -28.00
C HIS A 39 4.46 2.27 -27.75
N ILE A 40 3.91 3.07 -28.66
CA ILE A 40 3.70 4.52 -28.46
C ILE A 40 2.83 4.73 -27.23
N THR A 41 1.62 4.16 -27.22
CA THR A 41 0.83 3.98 -26.02
C THR A 41 1.23 2.64 -25.39
N PRO A 42 1.81 2.62 -24.17
CA PRO A 42 2.29 1.39 -23.55
C PRO A 42 1.23 0.27 -23.54
N PHE A 43 1.65 -0.97 -23.81
CA PHE A 43 0.77 -2.13 -23.72
C PHE A 43 0.09 -2.25 -22.35
N SER A 44 0.80 -1.90 -21.29
CA SER A 44 0.30 -1.83 -19.91
C SER A 44 -0.78 -0.77 -19.69
N LEU A 45 -0.94 0.17 -20.60
CA LEU A 45 -1.99 1.21 -20.60
C LEU A 45 -3.07 0.92 -21.67
N GLY A 46 -3.21 -0.33 -22.09
CA GLY A 46 -4.21 -0.72 -23.08
C GLY A 46 -3.79 -0.50 -24.53
N GLY A 47 -2.56 -0.07 -24.79
CA GLY A 47 -2.03 0.07 -26.16
C GLY A 47 -1.96 -1.26 -26.87
N LYS A 48 -2.53 -1.34 -28.09
CA LYS A 48 -2.53 -2.56 -28.89
C LYS A 48 -1.17 -2.80 -29.56
N THR A 49 -0.81 -4.05 -29.76
CA THR A 49 0.40 -4.45 -30.50
C THR A 49 0.12 -4.41 -32.02
N GLU A 50 0.00 -3.18 -32.51
CA GLU A 50 -0.26 -2.85 -33.92
C GLU A 50 0.83 -1.88 -34.43
N LEU A 51 1.13 -1.90 -35.72
CA LEU A 51 2.15 -1.03 -36.32
C LEU A 51 1.85 0.47 -36.14
N SER A 52 0.57 0.82 -36.07
CA SER A 52 0.12 2.20 -35.78
C SER A 52 0.51 2.67 -34.38
N ASN A 53 0.62 1.75 -33.44
CA ASN A 53 1.04 2.01 -32.06
C ASN A 53 2.47 1.56 -31.77
N GLY A 54 3.25 1.20 -32.79
CA GLY A 54 4.63 0.78 -32.68
C GLY A 54 5.61 1.89 -33.03
N GLN A 55 6.76 1.90 -32.33
CA GLN A 55 7.90 2.79 -32.58
C GLN A 55 9.21 2.05 -32.38
N ALA A 56 10.27 2.55 -33.07
CA ALA A 56 11.64 2.05 -32.93
C ALA A 56 12.47 2.98 -32.04
N LEU A 57 12.97 2.47 -30.93
CA LEU A 57 13.76 3.23 -29.96
C LEU A 57 15.14 2.61 -29.73
N CYS A 58 16.15 3.43 -29.43
CA CYS A 58 17.39 2.93 -28.85
C CYS A 58 17.17 2.50 -27.39
N SER A 59 18.06 1.71 -26.82
CA SER A 59 17.97 1.21 -25.45
C SER A 59 17.81 2.34 -24.40
N THR A 60 18.56 3.44 -24.58
CA THR A 60 18.49 4.60 -23.70
C THR A 60 17.13 5.28 -23.69
N CYS A 61 16.55 5.52 -24.87
CA CYS A 61 15.23 6.16 -24.99
C CYS A 61 14.12 5.23 -24.54
N ASN A 62 14.22 3.94 -24.82
CA ASN A 62 13.28 2.95 -24.31
C ASN A 62 13.28 2.86 -22.77
N LEU A 63 14.47 2.90 -22.14
CA LEU A 63 14.60 2.96 -20.68
C LEU A 63 14.05 4.27 -20.11
N LYS A 64 14.36 5.41 -20.71
CA LYS A 64 13.79 6.71 -20.32
C LYS A 64 12.27 6.69 -20.39
N LYS A 65 11.70 6.23 -21.51
CA LYS A 65 10.26 6.13 -21.68
C LYS A 65 9.61 5.22 -20.63
N SER A 66 10.20 4.06 -20.35
CA SER A 66 9.71 3.16 -19.30
C SER A 66 9.78 3.79 -17.90
N SER A 67 10.73 4.70 -17.65
CA SER A 67 10.83 5.47 -16.40
C SER A 67 9.86 6.65 -16.32
N GLN A 68 9.42 7.17 -17.48
CA GLN A 68 8.54 8.36 -17.60
C GLN A 68 7.06 8.00 -17.85
N MET A 69 6.66 6.73 -17.64
CA MET A 69 5.25 6.36 -17.80
C MET A 69 4.41 7.12 -16.77
N HIS A 70 3.84 8.24 -17.20
CA HIS A 70 2.91 9.04 -16.41
C HIS A 70 1.49 8.52 -16.67
N VAL A 71 0.77 8.23 -15.60
CA VAL A 71 -0.62 7.78 -15.68
C VAL A 71 -1.51 8.99 -15.57
N ASP A 72 -2.23 9.30 -16.64
CA ASP A 72 -3.22 10.39 -16.61
C ASP A 72 -4.44 9.94 -15.80
N CYS A 73 -4.68 10.63 -14.69
CA CYS A 73 -5.82 10.42 -13.82
C CYS A 73 -6.79 11.63 -13.78
N SER A 74 -6.57 12.64 -14.64
CA SER A 74 -7.34 13.89 -14.66
C SER A 74 -8.85 13.66 -14.78
N ASN A 75 -9.27 12.69 -15.59
CA ASN A 75 -10.68 12.33 -15.81
C ASN A 75 -11.36 11.65 -14.60
N HIS A 76 -10.60 11.29 -13.58
CA HIS A 76 -11.10 10.64 -12.36
C HIS A 76 -11.01 11.52 -11.13
N LEU A 77 -10.47 12.73 -11.26
CA LEU A 77 -10.42 13.68 -10.17
C LEU A 77 -11.75 14.44 -10.03
N PRO A 78 -12.16 14.79 -8.81
CA PRO A 78 -13.30 15.67 -8.61
C PRO A 78 -13.09 17.02 -9.31
N PRO A 79 -14.16 17.68 -9.80
CA PRO A 79 -14.07 18.98 -10.44
C PRO A 79 -13.32 20.01 -9.59
N GLY A 80 -12.33 20.67 -10.18
CA GLY A 80 -11.50 21.67 -9.49
C GLY A 80 -10.43 21.12 -8.56
N PHE A 81 -10.27 19.78 -8.47
CA PHE A 81 -9.25 19.16 -7.68
C PHE A 81 -7.96 18.98 -8.50
N SER A 82 -6.82 19.20 -7.86
CA SER A 82 -5.50 18.92 -8.43
C SER A 82 -4.67 18.07 -7.47
N LEU A 83 -3.91 17.14 -8.01
CA LEU A 83 -3.01 16.32 -7.22
C LEU A 83 -1.83 17.15 -6.69
N ARG A 84 -1.41 16.86 -5.48
CA ARG A 84 -0.11 17.31 -4.97
C ARG A 84 1.01 16.53 -5.68
N ALA A 85 2.19 17.12 -5.80
CA ALA A 85 3.32 16.49 -6.49
C ALA A 85 3.63 15.08 -5.98
N TRP A 86 3.62 14.86 -4.65
CA TRP A 86 3.85 13.55 -4.06
C TRP A 86 2.75 12.54 -4.41
N GLN A 87 1.47 12.98 -4.52
CA GLN A 87 0.35 12.09 -4.87
C GLN A 87 0.48 11.62 -6.31
N ASP A 88 0.81 12.53 -7.21
CA ASP A 88 1.06 12.20 -8.61
C ASP A 88 2.20 11.20 -8.76
N GLU A 89 3.33 11.43 -8.10
CA GLU A 89 4.46 10.48 -8.10
C GLU A 89 4.08 9.13 -7.47
N ALA A 90 3.35 9.14 -6.34
CA ALA A 90 2.90 7.93 -5.67
C ALA A 90 1.98 7.11 -6.58
N ILE A 91 1.00 7.75 -7.25
CA ILE A 91 0.10 7.08 -8.18
C ILE A 91 0.91 6.40 -9.29
N ASN A 92 1.84 7.12 -9.91
CA ASN A 92 2.65 6.58 -10.98
C ASN A 92 3.48 5.36 -10.53
N ARG A 93 4.11 5.41 -9.36
CA ARG A 93 4.90 4.30 -8.81
C ARG A 93 4.04 3.11 -8.41
N CYS A 94 2.95 3.36 -7.68
CA CYS A 94 2.01 2.32 -7.27
C CYS A 94 1.40 1.63 -8.49
N TYR A 95 0.92 2.39 -9.47
CA TYR A 95 0.30 1.85 -10.67
C TYR A 95 1.25 0.92 -11.44
N LYS A 96 2.50 1.34 -11.64
CA LYS A 96 3.55 0.49 -12.25
C LYS A 96 3.76 -0.81 -11.48
N SER A 97 3.83 -0.72 -10.16
CA SER A 97 4.00 -1.88 -9.29
C SER A 97 2.81 -2.83 -9.37
N MET A 98 1.57 -2.30 -9.37
CA MET A 98 0.36 -3.12 -9.49
C MET A 98 0.35 -3.91 -10.81
N ILE A 99 0.69 -3.26 -11.94
CA ILE A 99 0.78 -3.96 -13.24
C ILE A 99 1.84 -5.06 -13.21
N GLN A 100 2.98 -4.82 -12.57
CA GLN A 100 4.01 -5.86 -12.41
C GLN A 100 3.48 -7.05 -11.60
N GLN A 101 2.78 -6.77 -10.48
CA GLN A 101 2.19 -7.80 -9.63
C GLN A 101 1.17 -8.66 -10.37
N ILE A 102 0.27 -8.05 -11.15
CA ILE A 102 -0.79 -8.75 -11.90
C ILE A 102 -0.23 -9.78 -12.89
N ASN A 103 1.01 -9.60 -13.32
CA ASN A 103 1.70 -10.54 -14.23
C ASN A 103 2.48 -11.64 -13.48
N LEU A 104 2.45 -11.67 -12.15
CA LEU A 104 3.12 -12.70 -11.34
C LEU A 104 2.12 -13.73 -10.81
N PRO A 105 2.57 -14.96 -10.50
CA PRO A 105 1.78 -15.89 -9.72
C PRO A 105 1.44 -15.30 -8.35
N PRO A 106 0.22 -15.50 -7.80
CA PRO A 106 -0.19 -14.92 -6.51
C PRO A 106 0.77 -15.21 -5.33
N ALA A 107 1.45 -16.35 -5.35
CA ALA A 107 2.42 -16.73 -4.33
C ALA A 107 3.71 -15.88 -4.35
N GLU A 108 4.05 -15.28 -5.49
CA GLU A 108 5.25 -14.44 -5.67
C GLU A 108 4.98 -12.96 -5.45
N ILE A 109 3.69 -12.57 -5.34
CA ILE A 109 3.30 -11.18 -5.21
C ILE A 109 3.68 -10.64 -3.84
N GLN A 110 4.52 -9.63 -3.83
CA GLN A 110 4.82 -8.80 -2.65
C GLN A 110 3.95 -7.57 -2.66
N ALA A 111 3.44 -7.15 -1.50
CA ALA A 111 2.63 -5.95 -1.40
C ALA A 111 3.49 -4.69 -1.64
N PHE A 112 2.93 -3.73 -2.37
CA PHE A 112 3.52 -2.39 -2.43
C PHE A 112 3.14 -1.61 -1.16
N MET A 113 4.12 -0.99 -0.51
CA MET A 113 3.89 -0.17 0.68
C MET A 113 3.82 1.31 0.31
N LEU A 114 2.66 1.92 0.51
CA LEU A 114 2.46 3.36 0.46
C LEU A 114 2.53 3.92 1.88
N HIS A 115 3.71 4.40 2.25
CA HIS A 115 3.91 5.11 3.50
C HIS A 115 3.69 6.60 3.30
N ALA A 116 2.71 7.17 3.99
CA ALA A 116 2.53 8.61 4.02
C ALA A 116 1.84 9.00 5.34
N PHE A 117 2.21 10.15 5.89
CA PHE A 117 1.71 10.58 7.21
C PHE A 117 0.17 10.73 7.23
N PRO A 118 -0.46 10.65 8.42
CA PRO A 118 -1.91 10.84 8.58
C PRO A 118 -2.38 12.18 8.02
N GLY A 119 -3.53 12.21 7.36
CA GLY A 119 -4.09 13.43 6.75
C GLY A 119 -3.42 13.86 5.43
N SER A 120 -2.44 13.14 4.93
CA SER A 120 -1.75 13.48 3.67
C SER A 120 -2.61 13.29 2.42
N GLY A 121 -3.66 12.48 2.48
CA GLY A 121 -4.50 12.09 1.34
C GLY A 121 -4.14 10.73 0.73
N LYS A 122 -3.65 9.78 1.55
CA LYS A 122 -3.38 8.37 1.14
C LYS A 122 -4.60 7.71 0.50
N THR A 123 -5.79 7.96 1.07
CA THR A 123 -7.06 7.39 0.60
C THR A 123 -7.32 7.76 -0.85
N LEU A 124 -7.13 9.03 -1.22
CA LEU A 124 -7.28 9.47 -2.61
C LEU A 124 -6.33 8.73 -3.55
N VAL A 125 -5.06 8.58 -3.17
CA VAL A 125 -4.06 7.85 -3.98
C VAL A 125 -4.48 6.40 -4.17
N SER A 126 -4.86 5.70 -3.11
CA SER A 126 -5.23 4.29 -3.17
C SER A 126 -6.53 4.04 -3.95
N THR A 127 -7.54 4.88 -3.80
CA THR A 127 -8.82 4.77 -4.53
C THR A 127 -8.66 5.13 -6.01
N LEU A 128 -7.85 6.14 -6.35
CA LEU A 128 -7.50 6.46 -7.75
C LEU A 128 -6.78 5.31 -8.44
N ILE A 129 -5.83 4.66 -7.77
CA ILE A 129 -5.13 3.50 -8.33
C ILE A 129 -6.11 2.38 -8.64
N ALA A 130 -7.03 2.06 -7.72
CA ALA A 130 -8.06 1.05 -7.94
C ALA A 130 -8.95 1.42 -9.13
N ARG A 131 -9.42 2.67 -9.20
CA ARG A 131 -10.25 3.17 -10.29
C ARG A 131 -9.53 3.08 -11.64
N LEU A 132 -8.28 3.50 -11.73
CA LEU A 132 -7.47 3.42 -12.94
C LEU A 132 -7.27 1.97 -13.40
N LEU A 133 -6.97 1.06 -12.49
CA LEU A 133 -6.77 -0.37 -12.82
C LEU A 133 -8.05 -1.03 -13.33
N ILE A 134 -9.22 -0.67 -12.77
CA ILE A 134 -10.53 -1.14 -13.26
C ILE A 134 -10.82 -0.53 -14.64
N THR A 135 -10.66 0.78 -14.80
CA THR A 135 -10.94 1.47 -16.07
C THR A 135 -10.07 0.93 -17.21
N HIS A 136 -8.81 0.58 -16.91
CA HIS A 136 -7.90 0.01 -17.89
C HIS A 136 -8.04 -1.53 -18.07
N GLY A 137 -8.98 -2.17 -17.36
CA GLY A 137 -9.26 -3.60 -17.49
C GLY A 137 -8.18 -4.53 -16.91
N PHE A 138 -7.31 -4.02 -16.02
CA PHE A 138 -6.27 -4.84 -15.38
C PHE A 138 -6.82 -5.68 -14.23
N ILE A 139 -7.81 -5.15 -13.53
CA ILE A 139 -8.54 -5.83 -12.46
C ILE A 139 -10.04 -5.72 -12.70
N GLU A 140 -10.80 -6.61 -12.08
CA GLU A 140 -12.27 -6.68 -12.18
C GLU A 140 -12.93 -6.30 -10.85
N ARG A 141 -12.14 -6.26 -9.75
CA ARG A 141 -12.66 -6.01 -8.40
C ARG A 141 -11.58 -5.39 -7.53
N VAL A 142 -12.02 -4.58 -6.56
CA VAL A 142 -11.19 -4.12 -5.45
C VAL A 142 -11.81 -4.52 -4.11
N ILE A 143 -10.99 -4.93 -3.14
CA ILE A 143 -11.39 -5.12 -1.75
C ILE A 143 -10.53 -4.22 -0.89
N ILE A 144 -11.18 -3.32 -0.14
CA ILE A 144 -10.50 -2.38 0.75
C ILE A 144 -10.75 -2.79 2.20
N CYS A 145 -9.68 -3.01 2.94
CA CYS A 145 -9.71 -3.38 4.35
C CYS A 145 -9.37 -2.17 5.21
N VAL A 146 -10.24 -1.85 6.16
CA VAL A 146 -10.09 -0.70 7.07
C VAL A 146 -10.12 -1.16 8.53
N PRO A 147 -9.54 -0.38 9.48
CA PRO A 147 -9.48 -0.77 10.89
C PRO A 147 -10.83 -0.88 11.58
N SER A 148 -11.78 0.00 11.26
CA SER A 148 -13.05 0.09 11.97
C SER A 148 -14.27 0.23 11.06
N THR A 149 -15.44 -0.08 11.60
CA THR A 149 -16.72 0.07 10.88
C THR A 149 -17.05 1.51 10.54
N PHE A 150 -16.63 2.47 11.37
CA PHE A 150 -16.80 3.89 11.10
C PHE A 150 -16.06 4.32 9.82
N LEU A 151 -14.83 3.83 9.63
CA LEU A 151 -14.02 4.14 8.45
C LEU A 151 -14.56 3.51 7.15
N LYS A 152 -15.44 2.51 7.23
CA LYS A 152 -16.07 1.94 6.01
C LYS A 152 -16.91 2.96 5.26
N GLY A 153 -17.75 3.72 5.97
CA GLY A 153 -18.58 4.76 5.36
C GLY A 153 -17.72 5.87 4.73
N GLN A 154 -16.72 6.34 5.47
CA GLN A 154 -15.79 7.35 4.97
C GLN A 154 -15.05 6.86 3.71
N MET A 155 -14.55 5.63 3.72
CA MET A 155 -13.85 5.04 2.57
C MET A 155 -14.76 4.92 1.34
N GLU A 156 -16.04 4.56 1.54
CA GLU A 156 -17.03 4.50 0.47
C GLU A 156 -17.30 5.88 -0.14
N ASP A 157 -17.44 6.91 0.69
CA ASP A 157 -17.67 8.29 0.24
C ASP A 157 -16.44 8.85 -0.49
N ASP A 158 -15.24 8.63 0.03
CA ASP A 158 -13.99 9.04 -0.61
C ASP A 158 -13.78 8.33 -1.96
N ALA A 159 -14.07 7.04 -2.03
CA ALA A 159 -13.98 6.25 -3.26
C ALA A 159 -14.97 6.75 -4.32
N ARG A 160 -16.18 7.12 -3.91
CA ARG A 160 -17.22 7.65 -4.81
C ARG A 160 -16.79 8.96 -5.49
N GLN A 161 -15.97 9.78 -4.82
CA GLN A 161 -15.47 11.03 -5.39
C GLN A 161 -14.59 10.79 -6.64
N VAL A 162 -13.92 9.67 -6.72
CA VAL A 162 -13.10 9.28 -7.89
C VAL A 162 -13.85 8.34 -8.84
N GLY A 163 -15.16 8.17 -8.67
CA GLY A 163 -15.99 7.29 -9.48
C GLY A 163 -15.79 5.80 -9.20
N LEU A 164 -15.29 5.43 -8.03
CA LEU A 164 -15.15 4.04 -7.58
C LEU A 164 -16.32 3.71 -6.64
N PHE A 165 -17.17 2.77 -7.04
CA PHE A 165 -18.38 2.41 -6.30
C PHE A 165 -18.13 1.16 -5.45
N LEU A 166 -18.17 1.31 -4.14
CA LEU A 166 -17.91 0.25 -3.17
C LEU A 166 -19.18 -0.14 -2.42
N ASN A 167 -19.25 -1.41 -1.98
CA ASN A 167 -20.32 -1.95 -1.18
C ASN A 167 -19.80 -2.37 0.20
N GLN A 168 -20.62 -2.32 1.23
CA GLN A 168 -20.27 -2.75 2.59
C GLN A 168 -20.85 -4.12 2.98
N LYS A 169 -21.83 -4.64 2.23
CA LYS A 169 -22.63 -5.80 2.66
C LYS A 169 -22.64 -6.97 1.67
N LYS A 170 -22.66 -6.71 0.37
CA LYS A 170 -22.81 -7.74 -0.67
C LYS A 170 -21.68 -7.67 -1.69
N LEU A 171 -21.12 -8.81 -1.98
CA LEU A 171 -19.93 -8.95 -2.81
C LEU A 171 -20.24 -9.14 -4.30
N ASP A 172 -21.44 -9.59 -4.64
CA ASP A 172 -21.81 -10.04 -6.00
C ASP A 172 -22.80 -9.10 -6.68
N ASP A 173 -22.97 -7.87 -6.16
CA ASP A 173 -23.80 -6.88 -6.83
C ASP A 173 -22.99 -6.25 -7.97
N LEU A 174 -23.39 -6.53 -9.22
CA LEU A 174 -22.78 -6.04 -10.45
C LEU A 174 -22.72 -4.51 -10.58
N LYS A 175 -23.40 -3.80 -9.68
CA LYS A 175 -23.41 -2.33 -9.64
C LYS A 175 -22.20 -1.73 -8.94
N PHE A 176 -21.37 -2.56 -8.29
CA PHE A 176 -20.25 -2.12 -7.49
C PHE A 176 -18.92 -2.64 -8.05
N ASP A 177 -17.90 -1.78 -7.96
CA ASP A 177 -16.53 -2.08 -8.34
C ASP A 177 -15.81 -2.94 -7.29
N GLY A 178 -16.38 -3.02 -6.08
CA GLY A 178 -15.76 -3.80 -4.99
C GLY A 178 -16.44 -3.67 -3.65
N LEU A 179 -15.68 -4.03 -2.61
CA LEU A 179 -16.14 -4.14 -1.22
C LEU A 179 -15.23 -3.36 -0.27
N VAL A 180 -15.85 -2.77 0.77
CA VAL A 180 -15.13 -2.32 1.97
C VAL A 180 -15.45 -3.25 3.13
N THR A 181 -14.42 -3.78 3.79
CA THR A 181 -14.54 -4.66 4.97
C THR A 181 -13.59 -4.22 6.09
N THR A 182 -13.73 -4.78 7.29
CA THR A 182 -12.80 -4.50 8.39
C THR A 182 -11.93 -5.70 8.70
N TYR A 183 -10.75 -5.46 9.31
CA TYR A 183 -9.88 -6.55 9.79
C TYR A 183 -10.60 -7.47 10.76
N ALA A 184 -11.45 -6.90 11.64
CA ALA A 184 -12.27 -7.67 12.56
C ALA A 184 -13.27 -8.59 11.87
N GLN A 185 -13.92 -8.13 10.78
CA GLN A 185 -14.84 -8.95 9.99
C GLN A 185 -14.13 -10.09 9.28
N ILE A 186 -12.92 -9.85 8.76
CA ILE A 186 -12.11 -10.89 8.11
C ILE A 186 -11.66 -11.93 9.14
N GLY A 187 -11.15 -11.47 10.28
CA GLY A 187 -10.65 -12.33 11.36
C GLY A 187 -11.71 -12.93 12.28
N HIS A 188 -13.01 -12.79 11.92
CA HIS A 188 -14.07 -13.41 12.70
C HIS A 188 -14.01 -14.94 12.57
N VAL A 189 -13.96 -15.61 13.73
CA VAL A 189 -14.01 -17.06 13.83
C VAL A 189 -15.44 -17.45 14.20
N ASP A 190 -16.04 -18.31 13.42
CA ASP A 190 -17.36 -18.85 13.69
C ASP A 190 -17.30 -19.76 14.92
N SER A 191 -18.23 -19.58 15.86
CA SER A 191 -18.23 -20.29 17.16
C SER A 191 -18.45 -21.78 17.03
N ASP A 192 -19.23 -22.22 16.04
CA ASP A 192 -19.65 -23.60 15.90
C ASP A 192 -18.63 -24.41 15.08
N SER A 193 -18.17 -23.84 13.95
CA SER A 193 -17.24 -24.53 13.07
C SER A 193 -15.77 -24.27 13.41
N GLN A 194 -15.46 -23.28 14.26
CA GLN A 194 -14.09 -22.78 14.53
C GLN A 194 -13.33 -22.35 13.28
N MET A 195 -14.05 -22.00 12.19
CA MET A 195 -13.48 -21.62 10.91
C MET A 195 -13.53 -20.10 10.68
N MET A 196 -12.57 -19.57 9.95
CA MET A 196 -12.54 -18.20 9.47
C MET A 196 -13.39 -18.07 8.19
N VAL A 197 -14.71 -18.25 8.32
CA VAL A 197 -15.65 -18.34 7.18
C VAL A 197 -15.56 -17.12 6.26
N ASN A 198 -15.44 -15.91 6.82
CA ASN A 198 -15.33 -14.70 6.02
C ASN A 198 -14.02 -14.65 5.24
N ALA A 199 -12.90 -15.07 5.83
CA ALA A 199 -11.62 -15.10 5.16
C ALA A 199 -11.64 -16.08 3.97
N GLU A 200 -12.20 -17.27 4.17
CA GLU A 200 -12.32 -18.27 3.10
C GLU A 200 -13.24 -17.80 1.97
N ARG A 201 -14.36 -17.16 2.30
CA ARG A 201 -15.25 -16.56 1.30
C ARG A 201 -14.52 -15.51 0.46
N LEU A 202 -13.74 -14.62 1.08
CA LEU A 202 -12.94 -13.61 0.37
C LEU A 202 -11.86 -14.26 -0.51
N ARG A 203 -11.25 -15.36 -0.03
CA ARG A 203 -10.27 -16.12 -0.82
C ARG A 203 -10.90 -16.68 -2.11
N LEU A 204 -12.06 -17.31 -2.01
CA LEU A 204 -12.79 -17.82 -3.18
C LEU A 204 -13.11 -16.71 -4.17
N MET A 205 -13.54 -15.56 -3.68
CA MET A 205 -13.79 -14.40 -4.52
C MET A 205 -12.56 -13.89 -5.27
N CYS A 206 -11.39 -13.91 -4.62
CA CYS A 206 -10.13 -13.55 -5.27
C CYS A 206 -9.70 -14.59 -6.32
N CYS A 207 -10.17 -15.84 -6.22
CA CYS A 207 -9.98 -16.86 -7.26
C CYS A 207 -10.88 -16.64 -8.47
N GLU A 208 -12.10 -16.12 -8.26
CA GLU A 208 -13.09 -15.94 -9.34
C GLU A 208 -12.79 -14.74 -10.23
N LYS A 209 -12.32 -13.63 -9.66
CA LYS A 209 -12.06 -12.38 -10.38
C LYS A 209 -10.71 -11.80 -10.01
N LYS A 210 -10.06 -11.18 -10.98
CA LYS A 210 -8.81 -10.43 -10.75
C LYS A 210 -9.04 -9.32 -9.73
N THR A 211 -8.59 -9.52 -8.51
CA THR A 211 -8.88 -8.66 -7.37
C THR A 211 -7.63 -7.94 -6.88
N LEU A 212 -7.70 -6.61 -6.78
CA LEU A 212 -6.77 -5.78 -6.00
C LEU A 212 -7.21 -5.76 -4.54
N VAL A 213 -6.29 -5.97 -3.63
CA VAL A 213 -6.50 -5.77 -2.19
C VAL A 213 -5.77 -4.53 -1.72
N ILE A 214 -6.50 -3.63 -1.05
CA ILE A 214 -5.96 -2.45 -0.39
C ILE A 214 -6.15 -2.63 1.11
N SER A 215 -5.05 -2.56 1.85
CA SER A 215 -5.03 -2.63 3.32
C SER A 215 -4.73 -1.25 3.87
N ASP A 216 -5.77 -0.53 4.30
CA ASP A 216 -5.62 0.81 4.87
C ASP A 216 -5.26 0.73 6.34
N GLU A 217 -4.27 1.56 6.75
CA GLU A 217 -3.66 1.53 8.08
C GLU A 217 -3.28 0.09 8.51
N CYS A 218 -2.49 -0.56 7.66
CA CYS A 218 -2.15 -1.99 7.75
C CYS A 218 -1.45 -2.40 9.07
N HIS A 219 -0.93 -1.43 9.86
CA HIS A 219 -0.36 -1.70 11.17
C HIS A 219 -1.38 -2.28 12.17
N HIS A 220 -2.70 -2.03 11.98
CA HIS A 220 -3.76 -2.63 12.78
C HIS A 220 -3.91 -4.15 12.61
N LEU A 221 -3.27 -4.76 11.62
CA LEU A 221 -3.24 -6.23 11.49
C LEU A 221 -2.58 -6.93 12.70
N GLY A 222 -1.86 -6.18 13.54
CA GLY A 222 -1.25 -6.67 14.78
C GLY A 222 -2.11 -6.55 16.03
N GLU A 223 -3.29 -5.92 15.99
CA GLU A 223 -4.11 -5.70 17.19
C GLU A 223 -4.71 -7.00 17.76
N ARG A 224 -4.95 -7.99 16.90
CA ARG A 224 -5.40 -9.32 17.31
C ARG A 224 -4.61 -10.39 16.56
N ARG A 225 -4.25 -11.45 17.28
CA ARG A 225 -3.37 -12.53 16.79
C ARG A 225 -3.88 -13.17 15.49
N ASN A 226 -5.18 -13.39 15.37
CA ASN A 226 -5.79 -14.03 14.22
C ASN A 226 -6.04 -13.12 13.00
N TRP A 227 -5.94 -11.78 13.14
CA TRP A 227 -6.23 -10.89 12.01
C TRP A 227 -5.20 -11.00 10.89
N GLY A 228 -3.92 -11.12 11.23
CA GLY A 228 -2.86 -11.31 10.26
C GLY A 228 -3.00 -12.61 9.47
N GLU A 229 -3.30 -13.71 10.15
CA GLU A 229 -3.52 -15.03 9.54
C GLU A 229 -4.76 -15.05 8.64
N ALA A 230 -5.88 -14.52 9.16
CA ALA A 230 -7.11 -14.40 8.39
C ALA A 230 -6.94 -13.53 7.13
N PHE A 231 -6.19 -12.45 7.26
CA PHE A 231 -5.88 -11.58 6.13
C PHE A 231 -5.03 -12.30 5.07
N GLN A 232 -4.03 -13.08 5.49
CA GLN A 232 -3.23 -13.90 4.57
C GLN A 232 -4.09 -14.96 3.87
N LEU A 233 -4.95 -15.66 4.60
CA LEU A 233 -5.88 -16.63 4.03
C LEU A 233 -6.79 -15.96 2.99
N ALA A 234 -7.47 -14.88 3.38
CA ALA A 234 -8.45 -14.19 2.56
C ALA A 234 -7.89 -13.71 1.20
N PHE A 235 -6.63 -13.27 1.20
CA PHE A 235 -6.07 -12.58 0.04
C PHE A 235 -4.87 -13.28 -0.59
N SER A 236 -4.66 -14.56 -0.28
CA SER A 236 -3.60 -15.38 -0.87
C SER A 236 -3.68 -15.46 -2.41
N SER A 237 -4.89 -15.43 -2.97
CA SER A 237 -5.17 -15.54 -4.42
C SER A 237 -5.37 -14.17 -5.10
N SER A 238 -5.21 -13.05 -4.40
CA SER A 238 -5.31 -11.72 -5.02
C SER A 238 -4.19 -11.47 -6.02
N VAL A 239 -4.49 -10.75 -7.12
CA VAL A 239 -3.53 -10.48 -8.19
C VAL A 239 -2.69 -9.23 -7.96
N ALA A 240 -3.07 -8.38 -7.01
CA ALA A 240 -2.31 -7.21 -6.61
C ALA A 240 -2.61 -6.85 -5.15
N ARG A 241 -1.61 -6.30 -4.45
CA ARG A 241 -1.68 -5.95 -3.03
C ARG A 241 -1.04 -4.59 -2.78
N LEU A 242 -1.84 -3.65 -2.23
CA LEU A 242 -1.42 -2.33 -1.81
C LEU A 242 -1.63 -2.19 -0.31
N MET A 243 -0.60 -1.86 0.43
CA MET A 243 -0.68 -1.56 1.86
C MET A 243 -0.41 -0.09 2.10
N THR A 244 -1.23 0.56 2.91
CA THR A 244 -1.08 1.98 3.26
C THR A 244 -0.94 2.14 4.76
N SER A 245 -0.05 3.01 5.22
CA SER A 245 0.06 3.38 6.62
C SER A 245 0.87 4.65 6.80
N GLY A 246 0.53 5.43 7.84
CA GLY A 246 1.37 6.52 8.34
C GLY A 246 2.45 6.05 9.31
N THR A 247 2.23 4.90 9.93
CA THR A 247 3.12 4.27 10.92
C THR A 247 3.25 2.78 10.59
N PRO A 248 4.09 2.41 9.61
CA PRO A 248 4.09 1.07 9.01
C PRO A 248 4.82 0.02 9.88
N PHE A 249 4.44 -0.08 11.16
CA PHE A 249 4.94 -1.10 12.09
C PHE A 249 3.80 -1.61 12.95
N ARG A 250 3.82 -2.90 13.26
CA ARG A 250 2.81 -3.55 14.09
C ARG A 250 3.18 -3.41 15.57
N SER A 251 2.16 -3.22 16.41
CA SER A 251 2.30 -3.15 17.86
C SER A 251 2.81 -4.44 18.51
N ASP A 252 2.58 -5.60 17.84
CA ASP A 252 3.02 -6.93 18.29
C ASP A 252 4.41 -7.32 17.77
N ASN A 253 5.15 -6.40 17.16
CA ASN A 253 6.46 -6.61 16.54
C ASN A 253 6.51 -7.71 15.46
N GLN A 254 5.37 -8.28 15.04
CA GLN A 254 5.33 -9.23 13.95
C GLN A 254 5.40 -8.53 12.59
N ARG A 255 5.80 -9.29 11.57
CA ARG A 255 5.89 -8.76 10.21
C ARG A 255 4.52 -8.61 9.59
N LEU A 256 4.33 -7.53 8.81
CA LEU A 256 3.17 -7.38 7.95
C LEU A 256 3.21 -8.42 6.82
N PRO A 257 2.08 -9.03 6.47
CA PRO A 257 2.01 -10.00 5.38
C PRO A 257 2.50 -9.40 4.05
N TRP A 258 3.31 -10.16 3.30
CA TRP A 258 3.83 -9.82 1.95
C TRP A 258 4.64 -8.53 1.85
N VAL A 259 4.88 -7.82 2.94
CA VAL A 259 5.71 -6.62 2.96
C VAL A 259 7.19 -7.00 3.02
N ARG A 260 8.00 -6.27 2.29
CA ARG A 260 9.44 -6.48 2.27
C ARG A 260 10.13 -5.89 3.49
N TYR A 261 11.08 -6.64 4.06
CA TYR A 261 11.85 -6.22 5.22
C TYR A 261 13.35 -6.23 4.90
N ARG A 262 14.05 -5.23 5.42
CA ARG A 262 15.49 -5.12 5.40
C ARG A 262 15.99 -4.82 6.81
N GLN A 263 16.88 -5.65 7.35
CA GLN A 263 17.40 -5.51 8.73
C GLN A 263 16.27 -5.36 9.78
N ASN A 264 15.26 -6.22 9.72
CA ASN A 264 14.06 -6.22 10.57
C ASN A 264 13.18 -4.95 10.52
N LYS A 265 13.46 -4.03 9.62
CA LYS A 265 12.59 -2.86 9.35
C LYS A 265 11.90 -3.03 7.99
N ILE A 266 10.73 -2.42 7.84
CA ILE A 266 10.04 -2.38 6.55
C ILE A 266 10.96 -1.67 5.55
N ASP A 267 11.15 -2.30 4.39
CA ASP A 267 11.92 -1.73 3.29
C ASP A 267 11.04 -0.72 2.53
N LEU A 268 11.22 0.55 2.82
CA LEU A 268 10.52 1.65 2.16
C LEU A 268 11.24 2.13 0.88
N SER A 269 12.23 1.40 0.41
CA SER A 269 12.98 1.76 -0.80
C SER A 269 12.22 1.35 -2.09
N PRO A 270 12.38 2.13 -3.18
CA PRO A 270 11.88 1.71 -4.50
C PRO A 270 12.52 0.38 -4.94
N PRO A 271 11.84 -0.42 -5.76
CA PRO A 271 10.53 -0.19 -6.41
C PRO A 271 9.34 -0.70 -5.58
N HIS A 272 9.53 -1.21 -4.37
CA HIS A 272 8.53 -1.92 -3.57
C HIS A 272 7.71 -1.01 -2.65
N ALA A 273 8.13 0.24 -2.52
CA ALA A 273 7.46 1.20 -1.65
C ALA A 273 7.57 2.63 -2.20
N TYR A 274 6.68 3.47 -1.72
CA TYR A 274 6.77 4.91 -1.79
C TYR A 274 6.60 5.50 -0.40
N SER A 275 7.46 6.46 -0.03
CA SER A 275 7.45 7.07 1.29
C SER A 275 7.35 8.58 1.18
N TYR A 276 6.32 9.14 1.83
CA TYR A 276 6.09 10.57 2.00
C TYR A 276 5.95 10.86 3.50
N GLY A 277 7.10 11.06 4.15
CA GLY A 277 7.18 11.29 5.59
C GLY A 277 6.92 12.73 5.99
N TYR A 278 6.84 12.96 7.31
CA TYR A 278 6.67 14.30 7.89
C TYR A 278 7.88 15.22 7.62
N GLY A 279 9.09 14.66 7.50
CA GLY A 279 10.30 15.40 7.17
C GLY A 279 11.08 15.94 8.35
N LEU A 280 10.96 15.30 9.51
CA LEU A 280 11.76 15.67 10.71
C LEU A 280 13.26 15.37 10.55
N SER A 281 13.68 14.56 9.57
CA SER A 281 15.09 14.26 9.32
C SER A 281 15.71 15.29 8.36
N VAL A 282 16.90 15.76 8.69
CA VAL A 282 17.66 16.77 7.93
C VAL A 282 17.91 16.38 6.46
N TRP A 283 17.88 15.07 6.15
CA TRP A 283 18.25 14.50 4.86
C TRP A 283 17.11 14.42 3.82
N ASN A 284 15.86 14.71 4.21
CA ASN A 284 14.70 14.46 3.33
C ASN A 284 13.71 15.64 3.27
N ARG A 285 14.19 16.87 3.39
CA ARG A 285 13.32 18.07 3.36
C ARG A 285 12.74 18.39 1.98
N SER A 286 13.30 17.84 0.91
CA SER A 286 12.92 18.22 -0.46
C SER A 286 11.62 17.56 -0.95
N TYR A 287 11.19 16.46 -0.34
CA TYR A 287 9.97 15.72 -0.68
C TYR A 287 9.28 15.21 0.58
N CYS A 288 8.82 16.11 1.42
CA CYS A 288 8.14 15.78 2.66
C CYS A 288 7.05 16.81 2.96
N ALA A 289 6.11 16.43 3.80
CA ALA A 289 4.95 17.25 4.13
C ALA A 289 5.31 18.63 4.71
N LEU A 290 6.40 18.72 5.45
CA LEU A 290 6.92 19.97 5.99
C LEU A 290 7.53 20.85 4.89
N GLY A 291 8.34 20.26 3.99
CA GLY A 291 8.93 20.96 2.85
C GLY A 291 7.87 21.48 1.88
N ASP A 292 6.82 20.70 1.65
CA ASP A 292 5.69 21.07 0.78
C ASP A 292 4.69 22.03 1.45
N ARG A 293 4.91 22.40 2.73
CA ARG A 293 4.02 23.23 3.54
C ARG A 293 2.58 22.67 3.67
N VAL A 294 2.44 21.37 3.61
CA VAL A 294 1.14 20.68 3.72
C VAL A 294 0.72 20.50 5.17
N VAL A 295 1.68 20.47 6.08
CA VAL A 295 1.47 20.40 7.53
C VAL A 295 2.10 21.59 8.22
N ARG A 296 1.57 21.93 9.40
CA ARG A 296 2.14 22.98 10.25
C ARG A 296 3.45 22.47 10.86
N ASP A 297 4.37 23.38 11.10
CA ASP A 297 5.55 23.08 11.90
C ASP A 297 5.12 22.61 13.29
N VAL A 298 5.68 21.50 13.74
CA VAL A 298 5.51 21.02 15.11
C VAL A 298 6.67 21.56 15.91
N VAL A 299 6.37 22.50 16.80
CA VAL A 299 7.33 22.97 17.78
C VAL A 299 7.17 22.09 19.02
N ILE A 300 8.18 21.25 19.26
CA ILE A 300 8.24 20.46 20.49
C ILE A 300 8.87 21.37 21.56
N HIS A 301 8.06 21.78 22.52
CA HIS A 301 8.56 22.42 23.72
C HIS A 301 8.95 21.32 24.71
N PRO A 302 10.25 21.06 24.91
CA PRO A 302 10.65 20.08 25.90
C PRO A 302 10.23 20.60 27.27
N TRP A 303 9.44 19.80 27.95
CA TRP A 303 9.07 20.08 29.35
C TRP A 303 9.61 18.92 30.18
N ASP A 304 10.49 19.25 31.12
CA ASP A 304 11.05 18.31 32.08
C ASP A 304 10.27 18.44 33.40
N GLY A 305 9.42 17.47 33.66
CA GLY A 305 8.58 17.43 34.84
C GLY A 305 8.55 16.03 35.44
N ASN A 306 8.16 15.97 36.71
CA ASN A 306 7.95 14.71 37.39
C ASN A 306 6.58 14.14 37.00
N VAL A 307 6.53 12.83 36.68
CA VAL A 307 5.29 12.08 36.52
C VAL A 307 5.16 11.12 37.67
N GLU A 308 4.06 11.25 38.41
CA GLU A 308 3.72 10.32 39.49
C GLU A 308 2.78 9.24 38.91
N PHE A 309 3.08 7.99 39.18
CA PHE A 309 2.22 6.88 38.77
C PHE A 309 2.26 5.76 39.82
N THR A 310 1.15 5.07 39.92
CA THR A 310 0.98 3.94 40.85
C THR A 310 0.91 2.64 40.02
N ILE A 311 1.78 1.71 40.29
CA ILE A 311 1.71 0.35 39.74
C ILE A 311 0.87 -0.49 40.70
N ILE A 312 -0.18 -1.10 40.17
CA ILE A 312 -1.02 -2.05 40.90
C ILE A 312 -0.59 -3.45 40.50
N GLU A 313 0.03 -4.18 41.41
CA GLU A 313 0.42 -5.58 41.23
C GLU A 313 -0.66 -6.48 41.87
N ASN A 314 -1.16 -7.44 41.09
CA ASN A 314 -2.08 -8.45 41.58
C ASN A 314 -1.36 -9.79 41.55
N ASN A 315 -0.87 -10.21 42.71
CA ASN A 315 -0.21 -11.51 42.89
C ASN A 315 -1.20 -12.42 43.66
N ASP A 316 -1.84 -13.35 42.95
CA ASP A 316 -2.67 -14.42 43.49
C ASP A 316 -3.73 -14.00 44.52
N GLY A 317 -4.36 -12.85 44.34
CA GLY A 317 -5.39 -12.31 45.18
C GLY A 317 -4.95 -11.21 46.18
N ASP A 318 -3.64 -10.98 46.31
CA ASP A 318 -3.12 -9.85 47.08
C ASP A 318 -2.80 -8.67 46.13
N ILE A 319 -3.46 -7.53 46.37
CA ILE A 319 -3.24 -6.30 45.62
C ILE A 319 -2.19 -5.47 46.37
N SER A 320 -1.01 -5.32 45.77
CA SER A 320 0.00 -4.39 46.25
C SER A 320 0.11 -3.16 45.34
N THR A 321 0.31 -1.99 45.93
CA THR A 321 0.49 -0.75 45.18
C THR A 321 1.89 -0.20 45.44
N ARG A 322 2.58 0.22 44.35
CA ARG A 322 3.83 0.95 44.44
C ARG A 322 3.72 2.28 43.71
N ASP A 323 4.07 3.36 44.43
CA ASP A 323 4.10 4.70 43.86
C ASP A 323 5.51 5.03 43.38
N PHE A 324 5.59 5.58 42.19
CA PHE A 324 6.85 5.98 41.55
C PHE A 324 6.74 7.43 41.07
N THR A 325 7.85 8.12 41.17
CA THR A 325 8.02 9.47 40.63
C THR A 325 9.21 9.42 39.66
N HIS A 326 8.98 9.66 38.37
CA HIS A 326 10.02 9.73 37.36
C HIS A 326 10.05 11.10 36.69
N ARG A 327 11.26 11.56 36.32
CA ARG A 327 11.42 12.70 35.42
C ARG A 327 11.12 12.26 33.99
N LEU A 328 10.49 13.14 33.22
CA LEU A 328 10.23 12.89 31.80
C LEU A 328 11.51 12.79 30.94
N SER A 329 12.64 13.32 31.47
CA SER A 329 13.98 13.18 30.88
C SER A 329 14.62 11.80 31.10
N ASP A 330 14.05 10.99 32.01
CA ASP A 330 14.58 9.68 32.29
C ASP A 330 14.27 8.73 31.12
N ASN A 331 15.06 7.66 30.99
CA ASN A 331 14.92 6.74 29.87
C ASN A 331 13.53 6.10 29.89
N ILE A 332 12.84 6.17 28.75
CA ILE A 332 11.49 5.59 28.57
C ILE A 332 11.46 4.09 28.90
N ASP A 333 12.57 3.38 28.71
CA ASP A 333 12.68 1.95 29.03
C ASP A 333 12.63 1.67 30.55
N GLU A 334 12.91 2.67 31.38
CA GLU A 334 12.76 2.58 32.85
C GLU A 334 11.32 2.83 33.28
N LEU A 335 10.55 3.62 32.51
CA LEU A 335 9.12 3.86 32.74
C LEU A 335 8.25 2.63 32.41
N TYR A 336 8.76 1.73 31.58
CA TYR A 336 8.10 0.50 31.19
C TYR A 336 9.04 -0.68 31.39
N PRO A 337 9.29 -1.12 32.63
CA PRO A 337 10.14 -2.27 32.88
C PRO A 337 9.54 -3.50 32.16
N CYS A 338 10.30 -4.02 31.22
CA CYS A 338 9.94 -5.23 30.49
C CYS A 338 10.57 -6.39 31.23
N GLU A 339 9.73 -7.30 31.70
CA GLU A 339 10.22 -8.62 32.12
C GLU A 339 10.35 -9.51 30.88
N PHE A 340 11.45 -10.22 30.81
CA PHE A 340 11.68 -11.26 29.81
C PHE A 340 11.49 -12.61 30.50
N ASP A 341 10.84 -13.55 29.83
CA ASP A 341 10.76 -14.92 30.29
C ASP A 341 12.14 -15.63 30.18
N GLU A 342 12.22 -16.85 30.69
CA GLU A 342 13.43 -17.65 30.64
C GLU A 342 13.92 -17.95 29.21
N GLU A 343 13.08 -17.74 28.19
CA GLU A 343 13.37 -17.89 26.77
C GLU A 343 13.75 -16.57 26.10
N GLY A 344 13.83 -15.46 26.85
CA GLY A 344 14.18 -14.13 26.36
C GLY A 344 13.07 -13.45 25.54
N GLN A 345 11.84 -13.89 25.66
CA GLN A 345 10.69 -13.23 25.05
C GLN A 345 10.13 -12.19 26.02
N ARG A 346 9.76 -11.02 25.45
CA ARG A 346 9.18 -9.92 26.20
C ARG A 346 7.79 -10.34 26.72
N THR A 347 7.63 -10.51 28.02
CA THR A 347 6.31 -10.73 28.62
C THR A 347 5.60 -9.37 28.70
N VAL A 348 4.53 -9.26 27.94
CA VAL A 348 3.59 -8.13 28.09
C VAL A 348 2.72 -8.44 29.30
N ASP A 349 3.18 -7.99 30.46
CA ASP A 349 2.34 -8.02 31.63
C ASP A 349 1.17 -7.03 31.46
N ASN A 350 -0.05 -7.46 31.80
CA ASN A 350 -1.30 -6.67 31.72
C ASN A 350 -1.36 -5.55 32.78
N ARG A 351 -0.26 -4.87 33.08
CA ARG A 351 -0.17 -3.77 34.03
C ARG A 351 -0.89 -2.55 33.45
N ARG A 352 -2.03 -2.21 34.02
CA ARG A 352 -2.75 -0.98 33.70
C ARG A 352 -2.09 0.18 34.45
N LEU A 353 -1.32 1.01 33.72
CA LEU A 353 -0.90 2.31 34.22
C LEU A 353 -2.13 3.23 34.32
N ARG A 354 -2.51 3.63 35.52
CA ARG A 354 -3.46 4.73 35.72
C ARG A 354 -2.69 6.02 35.92
N LYS A 355 -2.96 7.03 35.07
CA LYS A 355 -2.59 8.40 35.36
C LYS A 355 -3.39 8.84 36.61
N SER A 356 -2.72 9.26 37.66
CA SER A 356 -3.32 10.15 38.64
C SER A 356 -3.39 11.54 38.01
N MET A 357 -4.61 12.09 37.91
CA MET A 357 -4.78 13.50 37.58
C MET A 357 -4.47 14.37 38.82
#